data_9cbdf1118dc1fb09c2f5ba9b4dc6bb89
#
_entry.id   9cbdf1118dc1fb09c2f5ba9b4dc6bb89
#
_cell.length_a   1.000
_cell.length_b   1.000
_cell.length_c   1.000
_cell.angle_alpha   90.00
_cell.angle_beta   90.00
_cell.angle_gamma   90.00
#
_symmetry.space_group_name_H-M   'P 1'
#
loop_
_entity.id
_entity.type
_entity.pdbx_description
1 polymer ?
#
loop_
_entity_poly.entity_id
_entity_poly.type
_entity_poly.pdbx_seq_one_letter_code
_entity_poly.pdbx_strand_id
1 'polypeptide(L)'
;MTYSLPTNLGIVACPGGEAFANEVIVHLKHIYKHRFQLKNEALAKRYELDKDKLQQKINFLGDVHASEACIKGSVDKYRLPEFKIDTQFTYFMNGEFKTEIKECIRGKDIYIFQDVENHQEIPLNGGKNKIRLSVNDHVMSLLVTIDAVRQAGAANISLVVPVYPYSRQHKKKGREGLTASLLGHIYENLGVSRIITLDIHSREIENSFNKANIENLHASYQIIRELSKIVNLTS
;
A
#
# COMPACT_ATOMS: atom_id res chain seq x y z
N MET A 1 -23.27 0.72 -6.04
CA MET A 1 -21.86 0.61 -5.64
C MET A 1 -21.77 -0.46 -4.58
N THR A 2 -21.38 -1.64 -4.97
CA THR A 2 -21.07 -2.74 -4.04
C THR A 2 -19.76 -2.37 -3.36
N TYR A 3 -19.83 -1.90 -2.14
CA TYR A 3 -18.65 -1.77 -1.30
C TYR A 3 -18.15 -3.19 -1.01
N SER A 4 -17.17 -3.66 -1.78
CA SER A 4 -16.39 -4.82 -1.35
C SER A 4 -15.73 -4.44 -0.04
N LEU A 5 -16.01 -5.22 0.98
CA LEU A 5 -15.43 -5.01 2.29
C LEU A 5 -13.92 -5.24 2.18
N PRO A 6 -13.09 -4.36 2.76
CA PRO A 6 -11.64 -4.40 2.59
C PRO A 6 -10.94 -5.47 3.45
N THR A 7 -11.59 -6.59 3.68
CA THR A 7 -11.05 -7.74 4.40
C THR A 7 -9.96 -8.48 3.65
N ASN A 8 -9.83 -8.20 2.37
CA ASN A 8 -8.83 -8.83 1.52
C ASN A 8 -7.62 -7.91 1.24
N LEU A 9 -7.49 -6.80 1.94
CA LEU A 9 -6.37 -5.88 1.77
C LEU A 9 -5.15 -6.37 2.54
N GLY A 10 -4.02 -6.51 1.85
CA GLY A 10 -2.72 -6.77 2.44
C GLY A 10 -1.68 -5.75 2.00
N ILE A 11 -0.76 -5.42 2.89
CA ILE A 11 0.33 -4.48 2.64
C ILE A 11 1.67 -5.19 2.78
N VAL A 12 2.44 -5.18 1.71
CA VAL A 12 3.84 -5.61 1.69
C VAL A 12 4.71 -4.35 1.63
N ALA A 13 5.59 -4.18 2.60
CA ALA A 13 6.54 -3.08 2.63
C ALA A 13 7.92 -3.58 2.21
N CYS A 14 8.40 -3.16 1.06
CA CYS A 14 9.75 -3.45 0.60
C CYS A 14 10.79 -2.73 1.49
N PRO A 15 12.05 -3.22 1.51
CA PRO A 15 13.13 -2.55 2.23
C PRO A 15 13.29 -1.09 1.81
N GLY A 16 13.27 -0.20 2.80
CA GLY A 16 13.26 1.25 2.60
C GLY A 16 11.87 1.88 2.49
N GLY A 17 10.82 1.10 2.27
CA GLY A 17 9.42 1.56 2.24
C GLY A 17 8.65 1.35 3.55
N GLU A 18 9.27 0.73 4.57
CA GLU A 18 8.59 0.30 5.79
C GLU A 18 8.05 1.46 6.62
N ALA A 19 8.79 2.55 6.74
CA ALA A 19 8.36 3.71 7.52
C ALA A 19 7.06 4.28 6.95
N PHE A 20 7.04 4.52 5.64
CA PHE A 20 5.87 5.03 4.94
C PHE A 20 4.67 4.07 5.02
N ALA A 21 4.89 2.77 4.78
CA ALA A 21 3.84 1.76 4.89
C ALA A 21 3.25 1.71 6.31
N ASN A 22 4.08 1.78 7.34
CA ASN A 22 3.62 1.76 8.73
C ASN A 22 2.75 2.99 9.06
N GLU A 23 3.10 4.18 8.60
CA GLU A 23 2.28 5.39 8.77
C GLU A 23 0.90 5.23 8.09
N VAL A 24 0.88 4.69 6.87
CA VAL A 24 -0.38 4.41 6.17
C VAL A 24 -1.20 3.37 6.92
N ILE A 25 -0.60 2.30 7.46
CA ILE A 25 -1.29 1.29 8.27
C ILE A 25 -1.93 1.91 9.52
N VAL A 26 -1.19 2.76 10.23
CA VAL A 26 -1.72 3.47 11.39
C VAL A 26 -2.95 4.31 11.02
N HIS A 27 -2.86 5.05 9.91
CA HIS A 27 -3.97 5.87 9.42
C HIS A 27 -5.17 5.02 8.98
N LEU A 28 -4.95 3.92 8.28
CA LEU A 28 -6.00 2.96 7.91
C LEU A 28 -6.70 2.40 9.16
N LYS A 29 -5.94 1.95 10.17
CA LYS A 29 -6.51 1.47 11.43
C LYS A 29 -7.40 2.54 12.11
N HIS A 30 -6.98 3.81 12.05
CA HIS A 30 -7.78 4.92 12.57
C HIS A 30 -9.10 5.10 11.79
N ILE A 31 -9.04 5.12 10.45
CA ILE A 31 -10.22 5.22 9.58
C ILE A 31 -11.20 4.07 9.85
N TYR A 32 -10.70 2.85 9.95
CA TYR A 32 -11.52 1.66 10.23
C TYR A 32 -12.23 1.77 11.59
N LYS A 33 -11.50 2.16 12.64
CA LYS A 33 -12.06 2.38 13.97
C LYS A 33 -13.16 3.44 13.95
N HIS A 34 -12.94 4.56 13.27
CA HIS A 34 -13.92 5.63 13.14
C HIS A 34 -15.17 5.18 12.38
N ARG A 35 -15.00 4.51 11.23
CA ARG A 35 -16.13 3.97 10.45
C ARG A 35 -16.94 2.95 11.24
N PHE A 36 -16.28 2.10 12.02
CA PHE A 36 -16.94 1.16 12.91
C PHE A 36 -17.80 1.88 13.95
N GLN A 37 -17.28 2.93 14.59
CA GLN A 37 -18.02 3.74 15.56
C GLN A 37 -19.25 4.37 14.93
N LEU A 38 -19.10 5.03 13.77
CA LEU A 38 -20.23 5.66 13.04
C LEU A 38 -21.30 4.63 12.67
N LYS A 39 -20.89 3.44 12.20
CA LYS A 39 -21.86 2.40 11.85
C LYS A 39 -22.59 1.84 13.08
N ASN A 40 -21.91 1.65 14.20
CA ASN A 40 -22.53 1.25 15.45
C ASN A 40 -23.55 2.30 15.92
N GLU A 41 -23.21 3.58 15.85
CA GLU A 41 -24.13 4.67 16.21
C GLU A 41 -25.39 4.70 15.33
N ALA A 42 -25.19 4.56 14.03
CA ALA A 42 -26.30 4.52 13.06
C ALA A 42 -27.21 3.31 13.30
N LEU A 43 -26.65 2.15 13.61
CA LEU A 43 -27.42 0.94 13.90
C LEU A 43 -28.13 1.00 15.25
N ALA A 44 -27.45 1.52 16.30
CA ALA A 44 -28.07 1.75 17.60
C ALA A 44 -29.31 2.65 17.49
N LYS A 45 -29.19 3.75 16.71
CA LYS A 45 -30.30 4.66 16.45
C LYS A 45 -31.41 4.00 15.63
N ARG A 46 -31.07 3.20 14.61
CA ARG A 46 -32.04 2.55 13.73
C ARG A 46 -32.89 1.49 14.43
N TYR A 47 -32.28 0.73 15.33
CA TYR A 47 -32.93 -0.38 16.02
C TYR A 47 -33.29 -0.06 17.49
N GLU A 48 -33.14 1.19 17.91
CA GLU A 48 -33.41 1.67 19.28
C GLU A 48 -32.71 0.83 20.36
N LEU A 49 -31.49 0.37 20.06
CA LEU A 49 -30.70 -0.47 20.95
C LEU A 49 -29.62 0.34 21.65
N ASP A 50 -29.32 -0.06 22.89
CA ASP A 50 -28.17 0.44 23.64
C ASP A 50 -26.87 0.07 22.88
N LYS A 51 -25.94 1.02 22.73
CA LYS A 51 -24.67 0.82 22.04
C LYS A 51 -23.87 -0.36 22.59
N ASP A 52 -23.84 -0.52 23.90
CA ASP A 52 -23.10 -1.58 24.58
C ASP A 52 -23.77 -2.95 24.39
N LYS A 53 -25.09 -2.99 24.40
CA LYS A 53 -25.86 -4.20 24.09
C LYS A 53 -25.76 -4.62 22.63
N LEU A 54 -25.58 -3.65 21.73
CA LEU A 54 -25.39 -3.89 20.30
C LEU A 54 -24.05 -4.60 20.05
N GLN A 55 -22.98 -4.18 20.73
CA GLN A 55 -21.68 -4.81 20.65
C GLN A 55 -21.65 -6.25 21.19
N GLN A 56 -22.53 -6.56 22.15
CA GLN A 56 -22.60 -7.89 22.78
C GLN A 56 -23.53 -8.87 22.06
N LYS A 57 -24.60 -8.39 21.40
CA LYS A 57 -25.66 -9.26 20.89
C LYS A 57 -25.62 -9.53 19.40
N ILE A 58 -24.95 -8.72 18.62
CA ILE A 58 -25.00 -8.83 17.18
C ILE A 58 -23.59 -9.03 16.65
N ASN A 59 -23.43 -10.10 15.90
CA ASN A 59 -22.21 -10.38 15.14
C ASN A 59 -22.10 -9.41 13.94
N PHE A 60 -22.23 -8.10 14.20
CA PHE A 60 -22.09 -7.05 13.20
C PHE A 60 -20.70 -6.99 12.60
N LEU A 61 -19.74 -7.62 13.24
CA LEU A 61 -18.40 -7.77 12.70
C LEU A 61 -18.43 -8.50 11.36
N GLY A 62 -19.35 -9.47 11.17
CA GLY A 62 -19.58 -10.11 9.88
C GLY A 62 -20.07 -9.13 8.82
N ASP A 63 -20.95 -8.20 9.19
CA ASP A 63 -21.51 -7.20 8.27
C ASP A 63 -20.61 -5.98 8.08
N VAL A 64 -19.72 -5.72 9.05
CA VAL A 64 -18.80 -4.57 9.01
C VAL A 64 -17.45 -4.97 8.41
N HIS A 65 -17.01 -6.17 8.70
CA HIS A 65 -15.73 -6.75 8.27
C HIS A 65 -16.00 -8.21 7.91
N ALA A 66 -16.33 -8.46 6.66
CA ALA A 66 -16.54 -9.83 6.23
C ALA A 66 -15.27 -10.64 6.49
N SER A 67 -15.33 -11.59 7.30
CA SER A 67 -14.60 -12.83 7.33
C SER A 67 -13.62 -13.12 8.46
N GLU A 68 -12.67 -12.29 8.83
CA GLU A 68 -11.59 -12.81 9.71
C GLU A 68 -11.86 -12.63 11.21
N ALA A 69 -12.53 -11.56 11.60
CA ALA A 69 -12.82 -11.30 13.01
C ALA A 69 -13.94 -12.18 13.58
N CYS A 70 -14.80 -12.71 12.70
CA CYS A 70 -15.96 -13.51 13.11
C CYS A 70 -15.66 -15.00 13.28
N ILE A 71 -14.57 -15.48 12.74
CA ILE A 71 -14.32 -16.94 12.66
C ILE A 71 -13.76 -17.52 13.95
N LYS A 72 -13.20 -16.74 14.85
CA LYS A 72 -12.59 -17.22 16.10
C LYS A 72 -13.23 -16.65 17.36
N GLY A 73 -14.47 -16.96 17.56
CA GLY A 73 -15.06 -17.34 18.85
C GLY A 73 -14.98 -16.40 20.04
N SER A 74 -14.67 -15.11 19.93
CA SER A 74 -14.92 -14.17 21.00
C SER A 74 -15.58 -12.89 20.48
N VAL A 75 -16.85 -12.76 20.78
CA VAL A 75 -17.72 -11.63 20.44
C VAL A 75 -17.32 -10.32 21.15
N ASP A 76 -16.40 -10.40 22.10
CA ASP A 76 -16.21 -9.35 23.10
C ASP A 76 -15.26 -8.22 22.73
N LYS A 77 -14.51 -8.31 21.63
CA LYS A 77 -13.61 -7.22 21.25
C LYS A 77 -13.46 -7.10 19.73
N TYR A 78 -13.86 -5.96 19.20
CA TYR A 78 -13.49 -5.56 17.86
C TYR A 78 -11.97 -5.60 17.70
N ARG A 79 -11.51 -6.46 16.80
CA ARG A 79 -10.09 -6.50 16.40
C ARG A 79 -9.94 -5.77 15.09
N LEU A 80 -9.04 -4.77 15.10
CA LEU A 80 -8.63 -4.12 13.85
C LEU A 80 -7.94 -5.14 12.94
N PRO A 81 -8.20 -5.10 11.63
CA PRO A 81 -7.49 -5.97 10.69
C PRO A 81 -5.98 -5.76 10.76
N GLU A 82 -5.22 -6.83 10.66
CA GLU A 82 -3.79 -6.76 10.41
C GLU A 82 -3.58 -6.62 8.90
N PHE A 83 -3.12 -5.44 8.49
CA PHE A 83 -2.88 -5.15 7.06
C PHE A 83 -1.50 -5.59 6.60
N LYS A 84 -0.51 -5.57 7.49
CA LYS A 84 0.87 -5.90 7.15
C LYS A 84 1.02 -7.39 6.92
N ILE A 85 1.49 -7.74 5.72
CA ILE A 85 1.81 -9.12 5.34
C ILE A 85 3.18 -9.48 5.89
N ASP A 86 3.29 -10.63 6.53
CA ASP A 86 4.56 -11.16 6.99
C ASP A 86 5.42 -11.56 5.79
N THR A 87 6.52 -10.84 5.62
CA THR A 87 7.40 -10.95 4.46
C THR A 87 8.85 -10.94 4.91
N GLN A 88 9.62 -11.89 4.42
CA GLN A 88 11.05 -11.97 4.66
C GLN A 88 11.82 -11.56 3.42
N PHE A 89 12.78 -10.64 3.62
CA PHE A 89 13.70 -10.18 2.59
C PHE A 89 15.09 -10.69 2.88
N THR A 90 15.78 -11.16 1.85
CA THR A 90 17.15 -11.69 1.97
C THR A 90 18.02 -11.06 0.90
N TYR A 91 19.13 -10.46 1.33
CA TYR A 91 20.20 -9.98 0.46
C TYR A 91 21.34 -10.98 0.47
N PHE A 92 21.79 -11.36 -0.71
CA PHE A 92 22.94 -12.22 -0.89
C PHE A 92 24.23 -11.40 -1.04
N MET A 93 25.38 -12.02 -0.76
CA MET A 93 26.68 -11.33 -0.82
C MET A 93 27.07 -10.85 -2.23
N ASN A 94 26.51 -11.46 -3.26
CA ASN A 94 26.70 -11.04 -4.66
C ASN A 94 25.78 -9.90 -5.08
N GLY A 95 24.94 -9.38 -4.16
CA GLY A 95 23.99 -8.30 -4.43
C GLY A 95 22.61 -8.76 -4.90
N GLU A 96 22.38 -10.07 -5.05
CA GLU A 96 21.03 -10.59 -5.37
C GLU A 96 20.08 -10.40 -4.19
N PHE A 97 18.80 -10.35 -4.51
CA PHE A 97 17.73 -10.11 -3.55
C PHE A 97 16.65 -11.19 -3.68
N LYS A 98 16.12 -11.65 -2.56
CA LYS A 98 15.03 -12.61 -2.47
C LYS A 98 13.91 -12.07 -1.59
N THR A 99 12.68 -12.22 -2.03
CA THR A 99 11.46 -11.99 -1.24
C THR A 99 10.74 -13.30 -0.97
N GLU A 100 10.31 -13.52 0.25
CA GLU A 100 9.51 -14.68 0.65
C GLU A 100 8.28 -14.23 1.44
N ILE A 101 7.09 -14.59 0.95
CA ILE A 101 5.82 -14.34 1.63
C ILE A 101 5.57 -15.44 2.65
N LYS A 102 5.44 -15.10 3.94
CA LYS A 102 5.36 -16.05 5.05
C LYS A 102 3.94 -16.46 5.44
N GLU A 103 2.93 -15.80 4.86
CA GLU A 103 1.53 -16.10 5.13
C GLU A 103 0.73 -16.31 3.84
N CYS A 104 -0.48 -16.86 3.95
CA CYS A 104 -1.37 -17.06 2.81
C CYS A 104 -1.98 -15.71 2.38
N ILE A 105 -1.68 -15.29 1.14
CA ILE A 105 -2.24 -14.08 0.52
C ILE A 105 -3.14 -14.39 -0.67
N ARG A 106 -3.52 -15.66 -0.85
CA ARG A 106 -4.37 -16.07 -1.98
C ARG A 106 -5.70 -15.32 -1.95
N GLY A 107 -6.04 -14.71 -3.07
CA GLY A 107 -7.27 -13.95 -3.25
C GLY A 107 -7.28 -12.57 -2.55
N LYS A 108 -6.18 -12.13 -1.94
CA LYS A 108 -6.07 -10.80 -1.35
C LYS A 108 -5.70 -9.73 -2.40
N ASP A 109 -6.11 -8.50 -2.16
CA ASP A 109 -5.65 -7.30 -2.85
C ASP A 109 -4.39 -6.78 -2.15
N ILE A 110 -3.25 -6.92 -2.80
CA ILE A 110 -1.96 -6.59 -2.21
C ILE A 110 -1.45 -5.25 -2.69
N TYR A 111 -1.12 -4.38 -1.74
CA TYR A 111 -0.46 -3.11 -1.96
C TYR A 111 1.01 -3.23 -1.58
N ILE A 112 1.91 -3.05 -2.55
CA ILE A 112 3.35 -3.13 -2.35
C ILE A 112 3.90 -1.71 -2.24
N PHE A 113 4.51 -1.40 -1.11
CA PHE A 113 5.09 -0.10 -0.80
C PHE A 113 6.58 -0.10 -1.05
N GLN A 114 7.07 0.83 -1.85
CA GLN A 114 8.49 1.05 -2.08
C GLN A 114 8.80 2.54 -2.16
N ASP A 115 9.74 3.00 -1.35
CA ASP A 115 10.36 4.31 -1.50
C ASP A 115 11.71 4.13 -2.21
N VAL A 116 11.75 4.50 -3.50
CA VAL A 116 12.95 4.36 -4.33
C VAL A 116 13.99 5.44 -4.07
N GLU A 117 13.63 6.53 -3.42
CA GLU A 117 14.50 7.63 -3.02
C GLU A 117 14.95 7.50 -1.56
N ASN A 118 14.72 6.36 -0.92
CA ASN A 118 15.21 6.12 0.42
C ASN A 118 16.74 5.91 0.40
N HIS A 119 17.45 6.88 0.96
CA HIS A 119 18.92 6.85 1.08
C HIS A 119 19.41 6.46 2.48
N GLN A 120 18.51 6.00 3.35
CA GLN A 120 18.90 5.54 4.68
C GLN A 120 19.58 4.19 4.62
N GLU A 121 20.46 3.97 5.58
CA GLU A 121 21.05 2.64 5.77
C GLU A 121 20.02 1.70 6.37
N ILE A 122 19.77 0.59 5.72
CA ILE A 122 18.88 -0.47 6.20
C ILE A 122 19.68 -1.67 6.72
N PRO A 123 19.20 -2.36 7.77
CA PRO A 123 19.86 -3.53 8.30
C PRO A 123 19.81 -4.68 7.28
N LEU A 124 20.97 -5.27 7.00
CA LEU A 124 21.08 -6.40 6.10
C LEU A 124 20.60 -7.68 6.81
N ASN A 125 19.56 -8.32 6.25
CA ASN A 125 18.99 -9.59 6.76
C ASN A 125 18.67 -9.56 8.27
N GLY A 126 18.26 -8.41 8.81
CA GLY A 126 18.00 -8.24 10.25
C GLY A 126 19.27 -8.26 11.12
N GLY A 127 20.47 -8.26 10.51
CA GLY A 127 21.74 -8.24 11.21
C GLY A 127 22.22 -6.84 11.59
N LYS A 128 23.44 -6.78 12.16
CA LYS A 128 24.11 -5.52 12.54
C LYS A 128 24.68 -4.76 11.34
N ASN A 129 24.99 -5.48 10.26
CA ASN A 129 25.49 -4.87 9.03
C ASN A 129 24.38 -4.07 8.35
N LYS A 130 24.73 -2.88 7.91
CA LYS A 130 23.81 -2.00 7.20
C LYS A 130 24.26 -1.79 5.77
N ILE A 131 23.31 -1.58 4.88
CA ILE A 131 23.56 -1.29 3.47
C ILE A 131 22.73 -0.08 3.07
N ARG A 132 23.27 0.77 2.20
CA ARG A 132 22.54 1.80 1.50
C ARG A 132 22.19 1.29 0.12
N LEU A 133 20.91 1.25 -0.19
CA LEU A 133 20.42 0.83 -1.50
C LEU A 133 20.42 2.01 -2.47
N SER A 134 20.76 1.73 -3.72
CA SER A 134 20.56 2.66 -4.84
C SER A 134 19.12 2.59 -5.34
N VAL A 135 18.72 3.55 -6.19
CA VAL A 135 17.43 3.50 -6.90
C VAL A 135 17.26 2.18 -7.67
N ASN A 136 18.35 1.68 -8.27
CA ASN A 136 18.32 0.42 -9.02
C ASN A 136 18.07 -0.78 -8.10
N ASP A 137 18.69 -0.81 -6.92
CA ASP A 137 18.47 -1.88 -5.94
C ASP A 137 17.02 -1.86 -5.44
N HIS A 138 16.46 -0.67 -5.18
CA HIS A 138 15.05 -0.52 -4.82
C HIS A 138 14.11 -0.99 -5.91
N VAL A 139 14.38 -0.63 -7.18
CA VAL A 139 13.58 -1.08 -8.33
C VAL A 139 13.66 -2.59 -8.49
N MET A 140 14.86 -3.19 -8.40
CA MET A 140 15.02 -4.63 -8.50
C MET A 140 14.32 -5.35 -7.33
N SER A 141 14.45 -4.84 -6.10
CA SER A 141 13.75 -5.38 -4.93
C SER A 141 12.23 -5.35 -5.13
N LEU A 142 11.71 -4.26 -5.71
CA LEU A 142 10.28 -4.13 -6.04
C LEU A 142 9.86 -5.20 -7.06
N LEU A 143 10.62 -5.39 -8.15
CA LEU A 143 10.30 -6.38 -9.19
C LEU A 143 10.26 -7.80 -8.63
N VAL A 144 11.26 -8.19 -7.84
CA VAL A 144 11.32 -9.50 -7.17
C VAL A 144 10.15 -9.68 -6.20
N THR A 145 9.77 -8.62 -5.50
CA THR A 145 8.63 -8.65 -4.57
C THR A 145 7.30 -8.80 -5.32
N ILE A 146 7.12 -8.10 -6.44
CA ILE A 146 5.91 -8.24 -7.28
C ILE A 146 5.78 -9.69 -7.75
N ASP A 147 6.87 -10.31 -8.24
CA ASP A 147 6.83 -11.70 -8.68
C ASP A 147 6.50 -12.65 -7.52
N ALA A 148 7.10 -12.48 -6.35
CA ALA A 148 6.80 -13.28 -5.16
C ALA A 148 5.32 -13.19 -4.75
N VAL A 149 4.75 -11.98 -4.75
CA VAL A 149 3.33 -11.74 -4.43
C VAL A 149 2.42 -12.38 -5.48
N ARG A 150 2.77 -12.26 -6.77
CA ARG A 150 2.05 -12.91 -7.87
C ARG A 150 2.05 -14.43 -7.72
N GLN A 151 3.21 -15.02 -7.48
CA GLN A 151 3.37 -16.48 -7.29
C GLN A 151 2.63 -16.99 -6.05
N ALA A 152 2.49 -16.17 -5.01
CA ALA A 152 1.73 -16.50 -3.81
C ALA A 152 0.20 -16.39 -4.01
N GLY A 153 -0.28 -16.00 -5.20
CA GLY A 153 -1.69 -16.05 -5.58
C GLY A 153 -2.51 -14.83 -5.16
N ALA A 154 -1.92 -13.65 -5.04
CA ALA A 154 -2.67 -12.41 -4.88
C ALA A 154 -3.71 -12.23 -6.00
N ALA A 155 -4.90 -11.70 -5.66
CA ALA A 155 -5.94 -11.41 -6.65
C ALA A 155 -5.63 -10.17 -7.47
N ASN A 156 -5.17 -9.12 -6.80
CA ASN A 156 -4.75 -7.87 -7.43
C ASN A 156 -3.45 -7.38 -6.80
N ILE A 157 -2.63 -6.73 -7.62
CA ILE A 157 -1.36 -6.13 -7.18
C ILE A 157 -1.39 -4.64 -7.51
N SER A 158 -1.28 -3.83 -6.47
CA SER A 158 -1.15 -2.38 -6.56
C SER A 158 0.21 -1.94 -6.03
N LEU A 159 0.88 -1.04 -6.72
CA LEU A 159 2.13 -0.44 -6.26
C LEU A 159 1.86 0.91 -5.61
N VAL A 160 2.51 1.19 -4.50
CA VAL A 160 2.54 2.50 -3.86
C VAL A 160 3.99 2.98 -3.86
N VAL A 161 4.31 3.78 -4.85
CA VAL A 161 5.66 4.29 -5.12
C VAL A 161 5.58 5.82 -5.17
N PRO A 162 5.81 6.51 -4.03
CA PRO A 162 5.62 7.96 -3.96
C PRO A 162 6.41 8.71 -5.03
N VAL A 163 7.64 8.30 -5.28
CA VAL A 163 8.45 8.81 -6.40
C VAL A 163 8.54 7.74 -7.47
N TYR A 164 7.93 7.99 -8.65
CA TYR A 164 8.01 7.05 -9.76
C TYR A 164 9.45 7.00 -10.30
N PRO A 165 10.09 5.81 -10.29
CA PRO A 165 11.49 5.70 -10.68
C PRO A 165 11.68 6.03 -12.16
N TYR A 166 12.84 6.63 -12.49
CA TYR A 166 13.18 7.04 -13.85
C TYR A 166 12.18 8.00 -14.51
N SER A 167 11.32 8.68 -13.77
CA SER A 167 10.31 9.60 -14.28
C SER A 167 10.87 10.72 -15.17
N ARG A 168 12.14 11.09 -14.98
CA ARG A 168 12.85 12.08 -15.81
C ARG A 168 13.21 11.57 -17.21
N GLN A 169 13.12 10.24 -17.44
CA GLN A 169 13.43 9.59 -18.72
C GLN A 169 12.15 9.23 -19.47
N HIS A 170 11.25 10.20 -19.63
CA HIS A 170 9.93 10.04 -20.24
C HIS A 170 9.88 10.52 -21.70
N LYS A 171 10.93 11.21 -22.19
CA LYS A 171 11.06 11.71 -23.57
C LYS A 171 12.39 11.31 -24.16
N LYS A 172 12.39 11.01 -25.46
CA LYS A 172 13.61 10.76 -26.23
C LYS A 172 14.19 12.07 -26.78
N LYS A 173 15.48 12.27 -26.58
CA LYS A 173 16.27 13.33 -27.21
C LYS A 173 17.39 12.69 -28.03
N GLY A 174 17.01 11.96 -29.07
CA GLY A 174 17.96 11.20 -29.86
C GLY A 174 17.83 9.68 -29.74
N ARG A 175 18.94 8.95 -29.66
CA ARG A 175 18.95 7.47 -29.56
C ARG A 175 18.98 6.98 -28.13
N GLU A 176 18.03 7.45 -27.31
CA GLU A 176 17.93 7.13 -25.89
C GLU A 176 16.79 6.14 -25.64
N GLY A 177 16.86 5.43 -24.50
CA GLY A 177 15.75 4.62 -24.01
C GLY A 177 14.66 5.48 -23.38
N LEU A 178 13.43 4.94 -23.31
CA LEU A 178 12.32 5.48 -22.51
C LEU A 178 12.16 4.65 -21.24
N THR A 179 13.06 4.85 -20.27
CA THR A 179 13.15 3.96 -19.10
C THR A 179 11.89 4.04 -18.23
N ALA A 180 11.24 5.20 -18.14
CA ALA A 180 9.97 5.33 -17.44
C ALA A 180 8.89 4.41 -18.02
N SER A 181 8.75 4.38 -19.36
CA SER A 181 7.81 3.48 -20.06
C SER A 181 8.23 2.02 -19.98
N LEU A 182 9.53 1.74 -20.07
CA LEU A 182 10.06 0.38 -19.94
C LEU A 182 9.65 -0.24 -18.60
N LEU A 183 9.82 0.49 -17.50
CA LEU A 183 9.41 0.03 -16.18
C LEU A 183 7.89 -0.18 -16.10
N GLY A 184 7.10 0.73 -16.67
CA GLY A 184 5.66 0.56 -16.73
C GLY A 184 5.26 -0.75 -17.41
N HIS A 185 5.83 -1.06 -18.56
CA HIS A 185 5.58 -2.33 -19.27
C HIS A 185 6.04 -3.55 -18.45
N ILE A 186 7.16 -3.47 -17.74
CA ILE A 186 7.62 -4.55 -16.87
C ILE A 186 6.59 -4.79 -15.73
N TYR A 187 6.12 -3.73 -15.07
CA TYR A 187 5.11 -3.84 -14.02
C TYR A 187 3.81 -4.47 -14.54
N GLU A 188 3.32 -4.03 -15.71
CA GLU A 188 2.13 -4.60 -16.34
C GLU A 188 2.31 -6.10 -16.67
N ASN A 189 3.46 -6.50 -17.19
CA ASN A 189 3.76 -7.89 -17.52
C ASN A 189 3.89 -8.77 -16.25
N LEU A 190 4.27 -8.20 -15.13
CA LEU A 190 4.25 -8.85 -13.83
C LEU A 190 2.86 -8.91 -13.18
N GLY A 191 1.83 -8.34 -13.82
CA GLY A 191 0.45 -8.41 -13.36
C GLY A 191 0.03 -7.27 -12.42
N VAL A 192 0.79 -6.17 -12.38
CA VAL A 192 0.39 -4.97 -11.65
C VAL A 192 -0.81 -4.34 -12.35
N SER A 193 -1.89 -4.11 -11.60
CA SER A 193 -3.13 -3.52 -12.08
C SER A 193 -3.25 -2.01 -11.78
N ARG A 194 -2.49 -1.53 -10.80
CA ARG A 194 -2.55 -0.13 -10.35
C ARG A 194 -1.20 0.34 -9.82
N ILE A 195 -0.88 1.60 -10.10
CA ILE A 195 0.31 2.27 -9.54
C ILE A 195 -0.16 3.60 -8.94
N ILE A 196 0.15 3.81 -7.66
CA ILE A 196 -0.14 5.04 -6.93
C ILE A 196 1.19 5.77 -6.73
N THR A 197 1.27 6.98 -7.22
CA THR A 197 2.45 7.85 -7.13
C THR A 197 2.06 9.25 -6.70
N LEU A 198 3.02 10.07 -6.30
CA LEU A 198 2.80 11.43 -5.83
C LEU A 198 3.54 12.42 -6.72
N ASP A 199 2.82 13.42 -7.24
CA ASP A 199 3.38 14.52 -8.04
C ASP A 199 4.38 14.03 -9.10
N ILE A 200 3.94 13.13 -9.99
CA ILE A 200 4.77 12.55 -11.03
C ILE A 200 5.41 13.63 -11.90
N HIS A 201 6.68 13.47 -12.23
CA HIS A 201 7.47 14.47 -12.97
C HIS A 201 6.84 14.89 -14.31
N SER A 202 6.19 13.99 -15.02
CA SER A 202 5.47 14.29 -16.26
C SER A 202 4.24 13.39 -16.41
N ARG A 203 3.10 13.99 -16.71
CA ARG A 203 1.86 13.26 -17.02
C ARG A 203 1.94 12.40 -18.29
N GLU A 204 2.90 12.67 -19.17
CA GLU A 204 3.11 11.85 -20.37
C GLU A 204 3.45 10.39 -20.05
N ILE A 205 3.96 10.12 -18.84
CA ILE A 205 4.21 8.76 -18.35
C ILE A 205 2.91 7.97 -18.27
N GLU A 206 1.77 8.60 -17.93
CA GLU A 206 0.46 7.98 -17.87
C GLU A 206 0.06 7.33 -19.19
N ASN A 207 0.47 7.95 -20.32
CA ASN A 207 0.20 7.44 -21.66
C ASN A 207 1.03 6.18 -22.03
N SER A 208 1.99 5.80 -21.22
CA SER A 208 2.83 4.61 -21.43
C SER A 208 2.20 3.32 -20.92
N PHE A 209 1.10 3.42 -20.19
CA PHE A 209 0.40 2.28 -19.60
C PHE A 209 -0.76 1.85 -20.49
N ASN A 210 -0.90 0.54 -20.70
CA ASN A 210 -1.96 -0.06 -21.50
C ASN A 210 -2.99 -0.82 -20.66
N LYS A 211 -2.58 -1.37 -19.54
CA LYS A 211 -3.39 -2.24 -18.67
C LYS A 211 -3.47 -1.73 -17.24
N ALA A 212 -2.37 -1.22 -16.71
CA ALA A 212 -2.32 -0.70 -15.35
C ALA A 212 -2.88 0.73 -15.30
N ASN A 213 -3.62 1.01 -14.24
CA ASN A 213 -4.08 2.36 -13.95
C ASN A 213 -3.03 3.09 -13.09
N ILE A 214 -2.57 4.25 -13.54
CA ILE A 214 -1.69 5.10 -12.73
C ILE A 214 -2.51 6.19 -12.04
N GLU A 215 -2.41 6.25 -10.74
CA GLU A 215 -3.06 7.26 -9.90
C GLU A 215 -2.00 8.24 -9.39
N ASN A 216 -1.95 9.39 -10.01
CA ASN A 216 -1.05 10.46 -9.61
C ASN A 216 -1.73 11.35 -8.56
N LEU A 217 -1.35 11.18 -7.31
CA LEU A 217 -1.87 11.98 -6.21
C LEU A 217 -1.09 13.31 -6.12
N HIS A 218 -1.77 14.35 -5.63
CA HIS A 218 -1.17 15.67 -5.46
C HIS A 218 -1.15 16.09 -3.99
N ALA A 219 0.01 16.56 -3.53
CA ALA A 219 0.19 17.09 -2.18
C ALA A 219 -0.43 18.47 -1.97
N SER A 220 -0.91 19.15 -3.02
CA SER A 220 -1.38 20.54 -3.00
C SER A 220 -2.45 20.80 -1.93
N TYR A 221 -3.41 19.90 -1.77
CA TYR A 221 -4.44 20.06 -0.72
C TYR A 221 -3.84 20.07 0.69
N GLN A 222 -2.92 19.17 0.98
CA GLN A 222 -2.26 19.09 2.28
C GLN A 222 -1.40 20.32 2.54
N ILE A 223 -0.67 20.77 1.53
CA ILE A 223 0.16 21.98 1.59
C ILE A 223 -0.72 23.20 1.88
N ILE A 224 -1.82 23.39 1.14
CA ILE A 224 -2.75 24.51 1.35
C ILE A 224 -3.34 24.45 2.77
N ARG A 225 -3.75 23.26 3.23
CA ARG A 225 -4.29 23.06 4.58
C ARG A 225 -3.30 23.43 5.67
N GLU A 226 -2.03 23.07 5.53
CA GLU A 226 -1.00 23.42 6.50
C GLU A 226 -0.64 24.91 6.42
N LEU A 227 -0.54 25.49 5.23
CA LEU A 227 -0.31 26.91 5.05
C LEU A 227 -1.44 27.76 5.63
N SER A 228 -2.71 27.35 5.49
CA SER A 228 -3.85 28.10 6.04
C SER A 228 -3.86 28.18 7.58
N LYS A 229 -3.11 27.30 8.25
CA LYS A 229 -2.91 27.40 9.72
C LYS A 229 -1.90 28.47 10.12
N ILE A 230 -1.02 28.83 9.21
CA ILE A 230 0.12 29.75 9.46
C ILE A 230 -0.17 31.13 8.88
N VAL A 231 -0.80 31.17 7.71
CA VAL A 231 -1.08 32.39 6.96
C VAL A 231 -2.59 32.50 6.74
N ASN A 232 -3.15 33.69 6.99
CA ASN A 232 -4.53 33.98 6.66
C ASN A 232 -4.65 34.08 5.12
N LEU A 233 -5.15 33.04 4.46
CA LEU A 233 -5.28 32.97 2.99
C LEU A 233 -6.52 33.70 2.45
N THR A 234 -7.28 34.36 3.32
CA THR A 234 -8.46 35.16 2.95
C THR A 234 -8.06 36.64 2.82
N SER A 235 -7.43 36.99 1.73
CA SER A 235 -7.28 38.39 1.29
C SER A 235 -7.69 38.50 -0.16
#